data_682a514b48847a323776cd1f668fc1a8
#
_entry.id   682a514b48847a323776cd1f668fc1a8
#
_cell.length_a   1.000
_cell.length_b   1.000
_cell.length_c   1.000
_cell.angle_alpha   90.00
_cell.angle_beta   90.00
_cell.angle_gamma   90.00
#
_symmetry.space_group_name_H-M   'P 1'
#
loop_
_entity.id
_entity.type
_entity.pdbx_description
1 polymer ?
#
loop_
_entity_poly.entity_id
_entity_poly.type
_entity_poly.pdbx_seq_one_letter_code
_entity_poly.pdbx_strand_id
1 'polypeptide(L)'
;MWDIEGTDQFATWFGRLSKGDKVKVEATIEALEEKGPGLGRPWADSLKGTRVKELIPRGGYIRILFRFDPRKAGILLIAGDKEDEWTQWYKRMIPVAEALYEDYLEELRKEGLLK
;
A
#
# COMPACT_ATOMS: atom_id res chain seq x y z
N MET A 1 7.40 -6.55 15.41
CA MET A 1 6.31 -6.28 14.46
C MET A 1 6.62 -5.03 13.66
N TRP A 2 6.31 -5.02 12.39
CA TRP A 2 6.59 -3.89 11.51
C TRP A 2 5.48 -2.86 11.59
N ASP A 3 5.85 -1.57 11.63
CA ASP A 3 4.85 -0.50 11.64
C ASP A 3 4.27 -0.32 10.24
N ILE A 4 2.95 -0.21 10.16
CA ILE A 4 2.24 0.04 8.91
C ILE A 4 1.39 1.28 9.09
N GLU A 5 1.58 2.23 8.18
CA GLU A 5 0.87 3.51 8.17
C GLU A 5 0.17 3.66 6.83
N GLY A 6 -0.73 4.60 6.74
CA GLY A 6 -1.45 4.85 5.49
C GLY A 6 -1.60 6.34 5.22
N THR A 7 -1.68 6.68 3.94
CA THR A 7 -2.01 8.04 3.51
C THR A 7 -3.49 8.32 3.75
N ASP A 8 -3.87 9.59 3.70
CA ASP A 8 -5.27 9.99 3.76
C ASP A 8 -6.06 9.39 2.59
N GLN A 9 -5.43 9.28 1.43
CA GLN A 9 -6.04 8.69 0.23
C GLN A 9 -6.38 7.22 0.47
N PHE A 10 -5.45 6.47 1.05
CA PHE A 10 -5.70 5.07 1.41
C PHE A 10 -6.84 4.97 2.44
N ALA A 11 -6.80 5.79 3.48
CA ALA A 11 -7.81 5.78 4.54
C ALA A 11 -9.21 6.07 3.99
N THR A 12 -9.33 7.04 3.09
CA THR A 12 -10.59 7.38 2.45
C THR A 12 -11.12 6.21 1.63
N TRP A 13 -10.26 5.59 0.82
CA TRP A 13 -10.63 4.42 0.03
C TRP A 13 -11.07 3.26 0.94
N PHE A 14 -10.31 2.97 1.97
CA PHE A 14 -10.60 1.90 2.91
C PHE A 14 -11.97 2.11 3.58
N GLY A 15 -12.27 3.34 3.98
CA GLY A 15 -13.52 3.68 4.65
C GLY A 15 -14.77 3.39 3.81
N ARG A 16 -14.64 3.34 2.49
CA ARG A 16 -15.75 3.08 1.57
C ARG A 16 -15.98 1.60 1.29
N LEU A 17 -15.11 0.73 1.75
CA LEU A 17 -15.22 -0.70 1.49
C LEU A 17 -16.38 -1.32 2.25
N SER A 18 -16.91 -2.41 1.70
CA SER A 18 -17.86 -3.26 2.42
C SER A 18 -17.16 -3.86 3.65
N LYS A 19 -17.96 -4.31 4.60
CA LYS A 19 -17.44 -4.97 5.81
C LYS A 19 -16.57 -6.17 5.47
N GLY A 20 -16.98 -6.97 4.50
CA GLY A 20 -16.22 -8.15 4.07
C GLY A 20 -14.88 -7.79 3.45
N ASP A 21 -14.85 -6.75 2.63
CA ASP A 21 -13.60 -6.30 2.00
C ASP A 21 -12.65 -5.69 3.03
N LYS A 22 -13.18 -4.95 4.01
CA LYS A 22 -12.36 -4.43 5.10
C LYS A 22 -11.64 -5.55 5.85
N VAL A 23 -12.35 -6.64 6.14
CA VAL A 23 -11.76 -7.79 6.82
C VAL A 23 -10.62 -8.38 6.01
N LYS A 24 -10.79 -8.51 4.69
CA LYS A 24 -9.76 -9.04 3.80
C LYS A 24 -8.52 -8.14 3.77
N VAL A 25 -8.73 -6.83 3.70
CA VAL A 25 -7.63 -5.86 3.70
C VAL A 25 -6.90 -5.89 5.04
N GLU A 26 -7.64 -5.88 6.14
CA GLU A 26 -7.05 -5.93 7.49
C GLU A 26 -6.21 -7.18 7.69
N ALA A 27 -6.68 -8.33 7.21
CA ALA A 27 -5.92 -9.57 7.31
C ALA A 27 -4.59 -9.49 6.55
N THR A 28 -4.59 -8.84 5.38
CA THR A 28 -3.37 -8.67 4.59
C THR A 28 -2.42 -7.68 5.25
N ILE A 29 -2.95 -6.63 5.85
CA ILE A 29 -2.14 -5.66 6.60
C ILE A 29 -1.49 -6.37 7.80
N GLU A 30 -2.22 -7.21 8.52
CA GLU A 30 -1.66 -7.99 9.62
C GLU A 30 -0.51 -8.89 9.15
N ALA A 31 -0.65 -9.52 8.00
CA ALA A 31 0.43 -10.33 7.42
C ALA A 31 1.66 -9.48 7.12
N LEU A 32 1.46 -8.25 6.63
CA LEU A 32 2.56 -7.32 6.37
C LEU A 32 3.22 -6.88 7.67
N GLU A 33 2.45 -6.60 8.72
CA GLU A 33 2.98 -6.26 10.04
C GLU A 33 3.86 -7.38 10.59
N GLU A 34 3.47 -8.61 10.34
CA GLU A 34 4.19 -9.77 10.85
C GLU A 34 5.45 -10.08 10.06
N LYS A 35 5.38 -10.01 8.73
CA LYS A 35 6.47 -10.42 7.82
C LYS A 35 7.31 -9.27 7.30
N GLY A 36 6.77 -8.05 7.27
CA GLY A 36 7.48 -6.90 6.74
C GLY A 36 7.93 -7.10 5.30
N PRO A 37 9.16 -6.68 4.95
CA PRO A 37 9.67 -6.84 3.58
C PRO A 37 9.77 -8.29 3.12
N GLY A 38 9.70 -9.26 4.04
CA GLY A 38 9.72 -10.67 3.71
C GLY A 38 8.39 -11.22 3.21
N LEU A 39 7.31 -10.43 3.31
CA LEU A 39 6.02 -10.88 2.80
C LEU A 39 6.07 -10.98 1.26
N GLY A 40 5.72 -12.15 0.75
CA GLY A 40 5.74 -12.41 -0.69
C GLY A 40 4.42 -12.98 -1.17
N ARG A 41 4.46 -13.55 -2.36
CA ARG A 41 3.26 -14.16 -2.95
C ARG A 41 2.66 -15.22 -2.04
N PRO A 42 1.34 -15.37 -2.04
CA PRO A 42 0.37 -14.65 -2.89
C PRO A 42 -0.08 -13.30 -2.34
N TRP A 43 0.44 -12.87 -1.20
CA TRP A 43 -0.06 -11.70 -0.46
C TRP A 43 0.57 -10.38 -0.87
N ALA A 44 1.80 -10.43 -1.37
CA ALA A 44 2.51 -9.23 -1.80
C ALA A 44 3.44 -9.56 -2.96
N ASP A 45 3.77 -8.55 -3.74
CA ASP A 45 4.71 -8.68 -4.85
C ASP A 45 5.38 -7.34 -5.12
N SER A 46 6.53 -7.42 -5.80
CA SER A 46 7.21 -6.22 -6.28
C SER A 46 6.71 -5.89 -7.68
N LEU A 47 6.59 -4.60 -7.98
CA LEU A 47 6.19 -4.16 -9.32
C LEU A 47 7.44 -3.83 -10.12
N LYS A 48 7.64 -4.56 -11.22
CA LYS A 48 8.83 -4.46 -12.06
C LYS A 48 9.05 -3.04 -12.58
N GLY A 49 10.29 -2.56 -12.52
CA GLY A 49 10.65 -1.23 -13.00
C GLY A 49 10.32 -0.09 -12.06
N THR A 50 9.92 -0.41 -10.83
CA THR A 50 9.56 0.60 -9.83
C THR A 50 9.94 0.10 -8.44
N ARG A 51 10.00 1.00 -7.47
CA ARG A 51 10.20 0.64 -6.07
C ARG A 51 8.89 0.40 -5.33
N VAL A 52 7.77 0.65 -6.00
CA VAL A 52 6.45 0.41 -5.42
C VAL A 52 6.19 -1.09 -5.38
N LYS A 53 5.60 -1.53 -4.28
CA LYS A 53 5.16 -2.91 -4.08
C LYS A 53 3.64 -2.94 -4.02
N GLU A 54 3.07 -4.12 -4.14
CA GLU A 54 1.62 -4.28 -4.02
C GLU A 54 1.26 -5.33 -2.98
N LEU A 55 0.16 -5.07 -2.27
CA LEU A 55 -0.53 -6.06 -1.48
C LEU A 55 -1.73 -6.56 -2.26
N ILE A 56 -2.00 -7.85 -2.14
CA ILE A 56 -3.08 -8.53 -2.86
C ILE A 56 -3.96 -9.26 -1.85
N PRO A 57 -4.97 -8.59 -1.27
CA PRO A 57 -5.90 -9.25 -0.37
C PRO A 57 -6.61 -10.43 -1.03
N ARG A 58 -7.09 -11.35 -0.21
CA ARG A 58 -7.77 -12.56 -0.67
C ARG A 58 -8.85 -12.22 -1.71
N GLY A 59 -8.93 -13.03 -2.76
CA GLY A 59 -9.85 -12.81 -3.87
C GLY A 59 -9.21 -12.16 -5.08
N GLY A 60 -8.12 -11.42 -4.88
CA GLY A 60 -7.32 -10.88 -5.97
C GLY A 60 -7.89 -9.67 -6.70
N TYR A 61 -9.06 -9.16 -6.28
CA TYR A 61 -9.68 -8.02 -6.95
C TYR A 61 -9.37 -6.67 -6.27
N ILE A 62 -8.54 -6.69 -5.23
CA ILE A 62 -8.04 -5.49 -4.56
C ILE A 62 -6.53 -5.45 -4.74
N ARG A 63 -6.00 -4.27 -5.02
CA ARG A 63 -4.55 -4.02 -5.08
C ARG A 63 -4.26 -2.79 -4.24
N ILE A 64 -3.27 -2.89 -3.34
CA ILE A 64 -2.83 -1.78 -2.51
C ILE A 64 -1.37 -1.52 -2.81
N LEU A 65 -1.06 -0.33 -3.32
CA LEU A 65 0.32 0.05 -3.62
C LEU A 65 0.96 0.61 -2.36
N PHE A 66 2.18 0.16 -2.06
CA PHE A 66 2.87 0.57 -0.84
C PHE A 66 4.39 0.58 -1.04
N ARG A 67 5.10 1.24 -0.11
CA ARG A 67 6.57 1.22 -0.04
C ARG A 67 6.97 1.25 1.43
N PHE A 68 8.15 0.72 1.73
CA PHE A 68 8.76 0.92 3.04
C PHE A 68 9.54 2.23 3.03
N ASP A 69 9.43 3.00 4.11
CA ASP A 69 10.16 4.26 4.25
C ASP A 69 11.53 4.02 4.92
N PRO A 70 12.37 5.07 5.07
CA PRO A 70 13.68 4.90 5.72
C PRO A 70 13.60 4.42 7.17
N ARG A 71 12.49 4.60 7.87
CA ARG A 71 12.27 4.05 9.22
C ARG A 71 11.92 2.58 9.16
N LYS A 72 11.73 2.02 7.97
CA LYS A 72 11.26 0.66 7.68
C LYS A 72 9.78 0.47 8.05
N ALA A 73 9.01 1.54 8.08
CA ALA A 73 7.56 1.45 8.18
C ALA A 73 6.97 1.23 6.77
N GLY A 74 5.95 0.39 6.68
CA GLY A 74 5.23 0.21 5.41
C GLY A 74 4.20 1.31 5.25
N ILE A 75 4.26 2.03 4.15
CA ILE A 75 3.33 3.14 3.87
C ILE A 75 2.35 2.70 2.79
N LEU A 76 1.09 2.52 3.16
CA LEU A 76 0.01 2.19 2.22
C LEU A 76 -0.38 3.47 1.50
N LEU A 77 -0.18 3.52 0.20
CA LEU A 77 -0.22 4.76 -0.57
C LEU A 77 -1.57 5.00 -1.23
N ILE A 78 -1.99 4.08 -2.06
CA ILE A 78 -3.26 4.17 -2.77
C ILE A 78 -3.71 2.76 -3.14
N ALA A 79 -5.00 2.59 -3.38
CA ALA A 79 -5.54 1.28 -3.67
C ALA A 79 -6.66 1.36 -4.70
N GLY A 80 -7.00 0.22 -5.27
CA GLY A 80 -8.13 0.07 -6.17
C GLY A 80 -8.77 -1.30 -6.01
N ASP A 81 -10.02 -1.39 -6.42
CA ASP A 81 -10.77 -2.62 -6.38
C ASP A 81 -11.67 -2.72 -7.60
N LYS A 82 -11.95 -3.96 -7.99
CA LYS A 82 -12.89 -4.27 -9.08
C LYS A 82 -12.56 -3.58 -10.41
N GLU A 83 -11.24 -3.45 -10.70
CA GLU A 83 -10.80 -2.87 -11.95
C GLU A 83 -10.95 -3.87 -13.09
N ASP A 84 -11.48 -3.39 -14.22
CA ASP A 84 -11.63 -4.21 -15.42
C ASP A 84 -10.29 -4.45 -16.11
N GLU A 85 -9.39 -3.46 -16.03
CA GLU A 85 -8.10 -3.53 -16.70
C GLU A 85 -6.99 -3.06 -15.75
N TRP A 86 -6.36 -4.03 -15.08
CA TRP A 86 -5.30 -3.73 -14.11
C TRP A 86 -4.07 -3.09 -14.76
N THR A 87 -3.72 -3.47 -16.00
CA THR A 87 -2.55 -2.88 -16.68
C THR A 87 -2.71 -1.36 -16.79
N GLN A 88 -3.88 -0.89 -17.18
CA GLN A 88 -4.16 0.54 -17.29
C GLN A 88 -4.19 1.21 -15.90
N TRP A 89 -4.73 0.51 -14.93
CA TRP A 89 -4.77 1.00 -13.55
C TRP A 89 -3.34 1.21 -13.02
N TYR A 90 -2.44 0.25 -13.22
CA TYR A 90 -1.04 0.38 -12.79
C TYR A 90 -0.36 1.58 -13.47
N LYS A 91 -0.57 1.77 -14.76
CA LYS A 91 0.01 2.90 -15.50
C LYS A 91 -0.39 4.24 -14.90
N ARG A 92 -1.66 4.36 -14.47
CA ARG A 92 -2.15 5.59 -13.83
C ARG A 92 -1.68 5.70 -12.39
N MET A 93 -1.71 4.62 -11.64
CA MET A 93 -1.59 4.67 -10.19
C MET A 93 -0.17 4.55 -9.66
N ILE A 94 0.74 3.91 -10.37
CA ILE A 94 2.12 3.85 -9.92
C ILE A 94 2.73 5.25 -9.79
N PRO A 95 2.60 6.15 -10.79
CA PRO A 95 3.08 7.53 -10.62
C PRO A 95 2.41 8.27 -9.46
N VAL A 96 1.11 8.05 -9.27
CA VAL A 96 0.37 8.65 -8.13
C VAL A 96 0.94 8.13 -6.81
N ALA A 97 1.16 6.82 -6.72
CA ALA A 97 1.72 6.22 -5.52
C ALA A 97 3.11 6.80 -5.19
N GLU A 98 3.95 6.95 -6.21
CA GLU A 98 5.29 7.52 -6.01
C GLU A 98 5.23 8.97 -5.54
N ALA A 99 4.33 9.78 -6.11
CA ALA A 99 4.14 11.16 -5.67
C ALA A 99 3.63 11.22 -4.23
N LEU A 100 2.66 10.37 -3.88
CA LEU A 100 2.15 10.29 -2.51
C LEU A 100 3.24 9.88 -1.52
N TYR A 101 4.12 8.98 -1.94
CA TYR A 101 5.24 8.56 -1.09
C TYR A 101 6.18 9.72 -0.80
N GLU A 102 6.56 10.50 -1.83
CA GLU A 102 7.43 11.66 -1.64
C GLU A 102 6.77 12.71 -0.74
N ASP A 103 5.47 12.96 -0.93
CA ASP A 103 4.72 13.89 -0.07
C ASP A 103 4.71 13.41 1.39
N TYR A 104 4.54 12.11 1.58
CA TYR A 104 4.53 11.51 2.92
C TYR A 104 5.89 11.67 3.59
N LEU A 105 6.98 11.41 2.86
CA LEU A 105 8.33 11.59 3.39
C LEU A 105 8.58 13.05 3.79
N GLU A 106 8.10 14.00 2.99
CA GLU A 106 8.25 15.42 3.29
C GLU A 106 7.54 15.79 4.59
N GLU A 107 6.32 15.28 4.78
CA GLU A 107 5.61 15.51 6.04
C GLU A 107 6.35 14.91 7.24
N LEU A 108 6.92 13.72 7.08
CA LEU A 108 7.72 13.09 8.13
C LEU A 108 8.95 13.93 8.48
N ARG A 109 9.58 14.54 7.49
CA ARG A 109 10.73 15.44 7.73
C ARG A 109 10.32 16.68 8.51
N LYS A 110 9.18 17.27 8.16
CA LYS A 110 8.65 18.44 8.86
C LYS A 110 8.30 18.12 10.31
N GLU A 111 7.86 16.89 10.58
CA GLU A 111 7.55 16.44 11.94
C GLU A 111 8.78 15.98 12.71
N GLY A 112 9.95 15.96 12.08
CA GLY A 112 11.20 15.54 12.73
C GLY A 112 11.34 14.02 12.84
N LEU A 113 10.53 13.25 12.11
CA LEU A 113 10.57 11.79 12.15
C LEU A 113 11.54 11.18 11.15
N LEU A 114 12.03 11.99 10.19
CA LEU A 114 13.10 11.62 9.26
C LEU A 114 14.16 12.72 9.28
N LYS A 115 15.39 12.31 9.09
CA LYS A 115 16.52 13.23 8.95
C LYS A 115 16.63 13.78 7.54
#